data_770b51b754fd6da2a6f64eb2e74ed287
#
_entry.id   770b51b754fd6da2a6f64eb2e74ed287
#
_cell.length_a   1.000
_cell.length_b   1.000
_cell.length_c   1.000
_cell.angle_alpha   90.00
_cell.angle_beta   90.00
_cell.angle_gamma   90.00
#
_symmetry.space_group_name_H-M   'P 1'
#
loop_
_entity.id
_entity.type
_entity.pdbx_description
1 polymer ?
#
loop_
_entity_poly.entity_id
_entity_poly.type
_entity_poly.pdbx_seq_one_letter_code
_entity_poly.pdbx_strand_id
1 'polypeptide(L)'
;MTGVQTCALPISISTHVEYQGQISPLTDDIRVEILKEVDQLNQQGLRVLGVAYKTGLKEGFAYSVEDEKEMILTGYLAFLDPPKPSAAPAIQALLEHGVQTKILTGDNEKVTQAVCEKVGLDVDQILLGSDIDAMTDEELAQAVEKVTVFAKLSPDQKARIILQIKSNGHCVGYMGDGINDAPSMKVADVGISVDTAVDIAKETADVIL
;
A
#
# COMPACT_ATOMS: atom_id res chain seq x y z
N MET A 1 -16.93 4.44 -0.24
CA MET A 1 -16.02 3.27 -0.24
C MET A 1 -14.71 3.74 0.33
N THR A 2 -14.40 3.31 1.52
CA THR A 2 -13.21 3.75 2.25
C THR A 2 -12.07 2.78 2.01
N GLY A 3 -10.96 3.28 1.47
CA GLY A 3 -9.62 2.73 1.60
C GLY A 3 -9.37 1.33 1.03
N VAL A 4 -8.16 1.12 0.54
CA VAL A 4 -7.62 -0.19 0.15
C VAL A 4 -7.68 -1.12 1.36
N GLN A 5 -8.68 -1.97 1.41
CA GLN A 5 -8.81 -2.96 2.47
C GLN A 5 -7.89 -4.13 2.13
N THR A 6 -6.95 -4.39 3.03
CA THR A 6 -6.14 -5.61 2.98
C THR A 6 -7.03 -6.81 3.29
N CYS A 7 -6.67 -8.01 2.83
CA CYS A 7 -7.40 -9.25 3.12
C CYS A 7 -7.60 -9.52 4.64
N ALA A 8 -6.76 -8.92 5.48
CA ALA A 8 -6.83 -9.08 6.94
C ALA A 8 -8.16 -8.59 7.53
N LEU A 9 -8.71 -7.46 7.06
CA LEU A 9 -9.94 -6.91 7.63
C LEU A 9 -11.15 -7.82 7.39
N PRO A 10 -11.52 -8.24 6.16
CA PRO A 10 -12.63 -9.17 5.95
C PRO A 10 -12.51 -10.47 6.75
N ILE A 11 -11.31 -11.01 6.90
CA ILE A 11 -11.07 -12.21 7.72
C ILE A 11 -11.32 -11.92 9.21
N SER A 12 -10.88 -10.76 9.72
CA SER A 12 -11.01 -10.42 11.15
C SER A 12 -12.45 -10.12 11.57
N ILE A 13 -13.26 -9.51 10.70
CA ILE A 13 -14.67 -9.18 10.97
C ILE A 13 -15.65 -10.31 10.66
N SER A 14 -15.17 -11.41 10.06
CA SER A 14 -15.99 -12.58 9.74
C SER A 14 -16.06 -13.57 10.91
N THR A 15 -17.24 -14.11 11.13
CA THR A 15 -17.52 -15.16 12.11
C THR A 15 -17.80 -16.52 11.46
N HIS A 16 -18.12 -16.50 10.18
CA HIS A 16 -18.41 -17.70 9.39
C HIS A 16 -17.63 -17.67 8.08
N VAL A 17 -17.48 -18.85 7.48
CA VAL A 17 -16.93 -19.05 6.13
C VAL A 17 -17.92 -19.86 5.31
N GLU A 18 -18.07 -19.48 4.05
CA GLU A 18 -18.82 -20.25 3.05
C GLU A 18 -17.86 -21.00 2.15
N TYR A 19 -18.01 -22.31 2.10
CA TYR A 19 -17.25 -23.18 1.19
C TYR A 19 -18.21 -24.15 0.48
N GLN A 20 -18.19 -24.17 -0.84
CA GLN A 20 -19.07 -25.02 -1.67
C GLN A 20 -20.58 -24.90 -1.34
N GLY A 21 -21.02 -23.69 -0.99
CA GLY A 21 -22.42 -23.41 -0.64
C GLY A 21 -22.81 -23.84 0.79
N GLN A 22 -21.86 -24.26 1.61
CA GLN A 22 -22.08 -24.57 3.03
C GLN A 22 -21.45 -23.49 3.91
N ILE A 23 -22.26 -22.95 4.82
CA ILE A 23 -21.81 -21.96 5.81
C ILE A 23 -21.46 -22.68 7.10
N SER A 24 -20.25 -22.47 7.59
CA SER A 24 -19.74 -23.03 8.85
C SER A 24 -19.04 -21.95 9.67
N PRO A 25 -18.90 -22.14 10.99
CA PRO A 25 -18.13 -21.20 11.82
C PRO A 25 -16.68 -21.07 11.34
N LEU A 26 -16.19 -19.82 11.27
CA LEU A 26 -14.79 -19.53 10.98
C LEU A 26 -13.96 -19.73 12.27
N THR A 27 -13.44 -20.93 12.46
CA THR A 27 -12.59 -21.28 13.61
C THR A 27 -11.20 -20.64 13.50
N ASP A 28 -10.48 -20.56 14.61
CA ASP A 28 -9.12 -19.99 14.61
C ASP A 28 -8.16 -20.81 13.73
N ASP A 29 -8.32 -22.14 13.68
CA ASP A 29 -7.50 -23.00 12.81
C ASP A 29 -7.71 -22.68 11.34
N ILE A 30 -8.97 -22.54 10.90
CA ILE A 30 -9.32 -22.17 9.52
C ILE A 30 -8.79 -20.75 9.20
N ARG A 31 -8.91 -19.83 10.17
CA ARG A 31 -8.40 -18.46 10.02
C ARG A 31 -6.88 -18.44 9.81
N VAL A 32 -6.15 -19.21 10.61
CA VAL A 32 -4.68 -19.33 10.49
C VAL A 32 -4.28 -19.92 9.13
N GLU A 33 -5.01 -20.94 8.66
CA GLU A 33 -4.75 -21.56 7.36
C GLU A 33 -4.96 -20.59 6.21
N ILE A 34 -6.09 -19.84 6.20
CA ILE A 34 -6.37 -18.81 5.21
C ILE A 34 -5.30 -17.70 5.22
N LEU A 35 -4.92 -17.22 6.41
CA LEU A 35 -3.89 -16.19 6.52
C LEU A 35 -2.54 -16.64 6.00
N LYS A 36 -2.18 -17.92 6.22
CA LYS A 36 -0.96 -18.51 5.69
C LYS A 36 -0.97 -18.57 4.16
N GLU A 37 -2.11 -18.93 3.56
CA GLU A 37 -2.26 -18.97 2.10
C GLU A 37 -2.20 -17.56 1.50
N VAL A 38 -2.87 -16.59 2.11
CA VAL A 38 -2.79 -15.17 1.73
C VAL A 38 -1.34 -14.67 1.80
N ASP A 39 -0.61 -15.07 2.84
CA ASP A 39 0.80 -14.70 3.00
C ASP A 39 1.68 -15.28 1.89
N GLN A 40 1.47 -16.52 1.49
CA GLN A 40 2.16 -17.15 0.36
C GLN A 40 1.89 -16.43 -0.97
N LEU A 41 0.64 -16.02 -1.20
CA LEU A 41 0.27 -15.25 -2.39
C LEU A 41 0.93 -13.87 -2.41
N ASN A 42 0.96 -13.19 -1.26
CA ASN A 42 1.65 -11.90 -1.12
C ASN A 42 3.17 -12.03 -1.38
N GLN A 43 3.81 -13.13 -0.95
CA GLN A 43 5.23 -13.41 -1.22
C GLN A 43 5.50 -13.60 -2.73
N GLN A 44 4.50 -14.04 -3.50
CA GLN A 44 4.59 -14.12 -4.96
C GLN A 44 4.34 -12.78 -5.66
N GLY A 45 4.11 -11.70 -4.91
CA GLY A 45 3.82 -10.37 -5.42
C GLY A 45 2.35 -10.17 -5.83
N LEU A 46 1.46 -11.05 -5.39
CA LEU A 46 0.02 -10.91 -5.63
C LEU A 46 -0.62 -10.05 -4.53
N ARG A 47 -1.41 -9.07 -4.93
CA ARG A 47 -2.29 -8.34 -4.02
C ARG A 47 -3.53 -9.18 -3.76
N VAL A 48 -3.86 -9.43 -2.49
CA VAL A 48 -5.00 -10.26 -2.11
C VAL A 48 -6.08 -9.42 -1.44
N LEU A 49 -7.31 -9.53 -1.94
CA LEU A 49 -8.51 -8.88 -1.39
C LEU A 49 -9.47 -9.94 -0.87
N GLY A 50 -9.85 -9.85 0.39
CA GLY A 50 -10.90 -10.69 0.98
C GLY A 50 -12.29 -10.27 0.52
N VAL A 51 -13.18 -11.23 0.33
CA VAL A 51 -14.59 -11.02 -0.02
C VAL A 51 -15.45 -11.63 1.07
N ALA A 52 -16.29 -10.80 1.69
CA ALA A 52 -17.23 -11.23 2.71
C ALA A 52 -18.59 -10.56 2.48
N TYR A 53 -19.65 -11.22 2.92
CA TYR A 53 -21.00 -10.68 2.85
C TYR A 53 -21.75 -10.87 4.17
N LYS A 54 -22.88 -10.21 4.31
CA LYS A 54 -23.77 -10.31 5.45
C LYS A 54 -25.18 -10.65 5.00
N THR A 55 -25.85 -11.55 5.73
CA THR A 55 -27.25 -11.90 5.52
C THR A 55 -28.16 -11.18 6.52
N GLY A 56 -29.47 -11.23 6.27
CA GLY A 56 -30.47 -10.65 7.20
C GLY A 56 -30.51 -9.14 7.21
N LEU A 57 -30.06 -8.49 6.13
CA LEU A 57 -30.13 -7.04 5.97
C LEU A 57 -31.59 -6.57 5.92
N LYS A 58 -31.91 -5.45 6.59
CA LYS A 58 -33.24 -4.84 6.61
C LYS A 58 -33.37 -3.87 5.44
N GLU A 59 -34.43 -4.00 4.67
CA GLU A 59 -34.78 -3.05 3.60
C GLU A 59 -34.99 -1.64 4.17
N GLY A 60 -34.44 -0.62 3.49
CA GLY A 60 -34.59 0.79 3.87
C GLY A 60 -33.69 1.25 5.02
N PHE A 61 -32.80 0.40 5.54
CA PHE A 61 -31.82 0.79 6.56
C PHE A 61 -30.54 1.30 5.90
N ALA A 62 -30.02 2.47 6.37
CA ALA A 62 -28.73 2.99 5.92
C ALA A 62 -27.61 2.30 6.70
N TYR A 63 -26.88 1.43 6.03
CA TYR A 63 -25.73 0.74 6.62
C TYR A 63 -24.47 1.60 6.57
N SER A 64 -23.62 1.46 7.58
CA SER A 64 -22.34 2.15 7.74
C SER A 64 -21.20 1.15 7.92
N VAL A 65 -19.96 1.65 7.99
CA VAL A 65 -18.78 0.82 8.27
C VAL A 65 -18.87 0.12 9.63
N GLU A 66 -19.58 0.69 10.60
CA GLU A 66 -19.80 0.09 11.93
C GLU A 66 -20.64 -1.18 11.89
N ASP A 67 -21.39 -1.39 10.80
CA ASP A 67 -22.21 -2.57 10.56
C ASP A 67 -21.42 -3.72 9.89
N GLU A 68 -20.18 -3.46 9.47
CA GLU A 68 -19.25 -4.46 8.91
C GLU A 68 -18.68 -5.37 10.01
N LYS A 69 -19.54 -6.18 10.59
CA LYS A 69 -19.22 -7.16 11.63
C LYS A 69 -20.06 -8.42 11.44
N GLU A 70 -19.59 -9.54 12.00
CA GLU A 70 -20.26 -10.84 11.91
C GLU A 70 -20.51 -11.24 10.43
N MET A 71 -19.50 -10.99 9.59
CA MET A 71 -19.56 -11.28 8.16
C MET A 71 -19.37 -12.78 7.88
N ILE A 72 -19.76 -13.19 6.70
CA ILE A 72 -19.50 -14.52 6.13
C ILE A 72 -18.42 -14.37 5.07
N LEU A 73 -17.24 -14.94 5.32
CA LEU A 73 -16.14 -14.94 4.37
C LEU A 73 -16.44 -15.91 3.24
N THR A 74 -16.49 -15.44 2.00
CA THR A 74 -16.73 -16.27 0.80
C THR A 74 -15.40 -16.72 0.17
N GLY A 75 -14.33 -15.95 0.36
CA GLY A 75 -13.05 -16.24 -0.23
C GLY A 75 -12.21 -14.98 -0.39
N TYR A 76 -11.25 -15.07 -1.31
CA TYR A 76 -10.39 -13.94 -1.66
C TYR A 76 -10.08 -13.94 -3.15
N LEU A 77 -9.73 -12.77 -3.65
CA LEU A 77 -9.28 -12.54 -5.03
C LEU A 77 -7.81 -12.15 -4.98
N ALA A 78 -6.98 -12.79 -5.78
CA ALA A 78 -5.57 -12.47 -5.91
C ALA A 78 -5.31 -11.81 -7.27
N PHE A 79 -4.66 -10.64 -7.26
CA PHE A 79 -4.36 -9.85 -8.45
C PHE A 79 -2.85 -9.72 -8.61
N LEU A 80 -2.38 -9.95 -9.82
CA LEU A 80 -1.03 -9.58 -10.20
C LEU A 80 -1.08 -8.17 -10.81
N ASP A 81 -0.35 -7.24 -10.19
CA ASP A 81 -0.14 -5.89 -10.72
C ASP A 81 1.35 -5.75 -11.11
N PRO A 82 1.73 -6.20 -12.32
CA PRO A 82 3.13 -6.20 -12.70
C PRO A 82 3.61 -4.78 -12.96
N PRO A 83 4.87 -4.45 -12.63
CA PRO A 83 5.46 -3.18 -13.00
C PRO A 83 5.50 -3.05 -14.53
N LYS A 84 5.36 -1.81 -15.02
CA LYS A 84 5.50 -1.53 -16.45
C LYS A 84 6.91 -1.93 -16.92
N PRO A 85 7.06 -2.47 -18.14
CA PRO A 85 8.38 -2.84 -18.67
C PRO A 85 9.38 -1.68 -18.74
N SER A 86 8.88 -0.44 -18.80
CA SER A 86 9.71 0.77 -18.79
C SER A 86 10.22 1.17 -17.41
N ALA A 87 9.73 0.57 -16.31
CA ALA A 87 10.09 0.99 -14.95
C ALA A 87 11.57 0.72 -14.63
N ALA A 88 12.05 -0.48 -14.87
CA ALA A 88 13.45 -0.82 -14.60
C ALA A 88 14.45 0.05 -15.40
N PRO A 89 14.31 0.25 -16.73
CA PRO A 89 15.16 1.18 -17.47
C PRO A 89 15.08 2.63 -16.98
N ALA A 90 13.90 3.10 -16.56
CA ALA A 90 13.74 4.46 -16.06
C ALA A 90 14.46 4.66 -14.71
N ILE A 91 14.35 3.71 -13.78
CA ILE A 91 15.05 3.73 -12.50
C ILE A 91 16.57 3.74 -12.72
N GLN A 92 17.07 2.90 -13.63
CA GLN A 92 18.48 2.86 -13.97
C GLN A 92 18.98 4.19 -14.56
N ALA A 93 18.20 4.80 -15.47
CA ALA A 93 18.54 6.08 -16.05
C ALA A 93 18.57 7.20 -14.99
N LEU A 94 17.65 7.21 -14.02
CA LEU A 94 17.67 8.16 -12.90
C LEU A 94 18.95 8.01 -12.08
N LEU A 95 19.34 6.77 -11.76
CA LEU A 95 20.57 6.48 -11.02
C LEU A 95 21.82 6.95 -11.75
N GLU A 96 21.91 6.74 -13.07
CA GLU A 96 23.02 7.22 -13.92
C GLU A 96 23.14 8.75 -13.94
N HIS A 97 22.03 9.46 -13.68
CA HIS A 97 22.01 10.93 -13.54
C HIS A 97 22.17 11.39 -12.09
N GLY A 98 22.50 10.49 -11.14
CA GLY A 98 22.71 10.82 -9.73
C GLY A 98 21.41 11.01 -8.94
N VAL A 99 20.28 10.57 -9.46
CA VAL A 99 18.99 10.63 -8.78
C VAL A 99 18.71 9.29 -8.11
N GLN A 100 18.61 9.29 -6.79
CA GLN A 100 18.21 8.11 -6.01
C GLN A 100 16.70 7.95 -6.02
N THR A 101 16.23 6.73 -6.27
CA THR A 101 14.81 6.39 -6.22
C THR A 101 14.47 5.77 -4.89
N LYS A 102 13.40 6.26 -4.25
CA LYS A 102 12.82 5.67 -3.02
C LYS A 102 11.35 5.31 -3.28
N ILE A 103 10.91 4.21 -2.68
CA ILE A 103 9.53 3.70 -2.82
C ILE A 103 8.77 3.97 -1.53
N LEU A 104 7.70 4.76 -1.62
CA LEU A 104 6.78 5.09 -0.53
C LEU A 104 5.38 4.58 -0.88
N THR A 105 4.96 3.46 -0.31
CA THR A 105 3.71 2.81 -0.67
C THR A 105 2.83 2.47 0.53
N GLY A 106 1.51 2.48 0.33
CA GLY A 106 0.54 1.92 1.28
C GLY A 106 0.41 0.40 1.19
N ASP A 107 1.04 -0.23 0.22
CA ASP A 107 0.98 -1.66 0.00
C ASP A 107 1.73 -2.46 1.07
N ASN A 108 1.45 -3.77 1.09
CA ASN A 108 2.10 -4.73 1.96
C ASN A 108 3.59 -4.88 1.58
N GLU A 109 4.47 -5.06 2.58
CA GLU A 109 5.91 -5.19 2.44
C GLU A 109 6.33 -6.32 1.49
N LYS A 110 5.62 -7.46 1.51
CA LYS A 110 5.96 -8.63 0.67
C LYS A 110 5.66 -8.38 -0.80
N VAL A 111 4.50 -7.78 -1.08
CA VAL A 111 4.15 -7.37 -2.44
C VAL A 111 5.12 -6.31 -2.94
N THR A 112 5.45 -5.32 -2.11
CA THR A 112 6.40 -4.26 -2.44
C THR A 112 7.78 -4.81 -2.74
N GLN A 113 8.29 -5.72 -1.91
CA GLN A 113 9.58 -6.39 -2.13
C GLN A 113 9.61 -7.12 -3.47
N ALA A 114 8.58 -7.94 -3.75
CA ALA A 114 8.49 -8.69 -5.00
C ALA A 114 8.44 -7.78 -6.24
N VAL A 115 7.84 -6.59 -6.13
CA VAL A 115 7.82 -5.59 -7.22
C VAL A 115 9.20 -4.94 -7.36
N CYS A 116 9.84 -4.52 -6.26
CA CYS A 116 11.17 -3.91 -6.27
C CYS A 116 12.22 -4.84 -6.90
N GLU A 117 12.21 -6.13 -6.54
CA GLU A 117 13.10 -7.15 -7.14
C GLU A 117 12.92 -7.24 -8.67
N LYS A 118 11.66 -7.19 -9.15
CA LYS A 118 11.36 -7.24 -10.60
C LYS A 118 11.86 -6.01 -11.37
N VAL A 119 11.99 -4.86 -10.73
CA VAL A 119 12.50 -3.62 -11.35
C VAL A 119 13.98 -3.37 -11.07
N GLY A 120 14.66 -4.31 -10.40
CA GLY A 120 16.09 -4.23 -10.13
C GLY A 120 16.48 -3.24 -9.04
N LEU A 121 15.55 -2.88 -8.17
CA LEU A 121 15.84 -2.14 -6.94
C LEU A 121 16.31 -3.11 -5.87
N ASP A 122 17.49 -2.84 -5.32
CA ASP A 122 18.02 -3.59 -4.19
C ASP A 122 17.26 -3.20 -2.91
N VAL A 123 16.78 -4.20 -2.16
CA VAL A 123 15.95 -4.02 -0.97
C VAL A 123 16.63 -4.70 0.22
N ASP A 124 17.61 -4.02 0.81
CA ASP A 124 18.27 -4.50 2.03
C ASP A 124 17.36 -4.43 3.25
N GLN A 125 16.53 -3.40 3.32
CA GLN A 125 15.61 -3.15 4.43
C GLN A 125 14.33 -2.47 3.95
N ILE A 126 13.20 -2.87 4.54
CA ILE A 126 11.90 -2.19 4.41
C ILE A 126 11.51 -1.65 5.78
N LEU A 127 11.14 -0.37 5.85
CA LEU A 127 10.51 0.21 7.03
C LEU A 127 8.99 0.27 6.82
N LEU A 128 8.26 -0.07 7.86
CA LEU A 128 6.79 -0.04 7.87
C LEU A 128 6.28 1.27 8.47
N GLY A 129 5.02 1.61 8.18
CA GLY A 129 4.37 2.76 8.79
C GLY A 129 4.43 2.75 10.32
N SER A 130 4.31 1.59 10.96
CA SER A 130 4.49 1.42 12.42
C SER A 130 5.88 1.79 12.91
N ASP A 131 6.93 1.51 12.12
CA ASP A 131 8.31 1.87 12.47
C ASP A 131 8.49 3.39 12.39
N ILE A 132 7.90 4.01 11.35
CA ILE A 132 7.92 5.48 11.16
C ILE A 132 7.24 6.19 12.33
N ASP A 133 6.11 5.67 12.84
CA ASP A 133 5.41 6.25 13.99
C ASP A 133 6.20 6.13 15.30
N ALA A 134 7.02 5.08 15.43
CA ALA A 134 7.85 4.85 16.61
C ALA A 134 9.15 5.68 16.62
N MET A 135 9.61 6.20 15.47
CA MET A 135 10.84 6.97 15.33
C MET A 135 10.65 8.44 15.71
N THR A 136 11.67 9.02 16.35
CA THR A 136 11.83 10.48 16.43
C THR A 136 12.19 11.05 15.05
N ASP A 137 12.13 12.37 14.89
CA ASP A 137 12.49 13.01 13.62
C ASP A 137 13.98 12.86 13.30
N GLU A 138 14.85 12.86 14.31
CA GLU A 138 16.29 12.62 14.17
C GLU A 138 16.61 11.18 13.72
N GLU A 139 15.91 10.20 14.29
CA GLU A 139 16.04 8.80 13.89
C GLU A 139 15.54 8.57 12.45
N LEU A 140 14.41 9.18 12.11
CA LEU A 140 13.86 9.10 10.76
C LEU A 140 14.77 9.79 9.74
N ALA A 141 15.37 10.95 10.09
CA ALA A 141 16.33 11.64 9.24
C ALA A 141 17.56 10.77 8.90
N GLN A 142 18.02 9.96 9.85
CA GLN A 142 19.11 9.00 9.59
C GLN A 142 18.64 7.78 8.77
N ALA A 143 17.42 7.29 9.03
CA ALA A 143 16.85 6.14 8.35
C ALA A 143 16.59 6.42 6.86
N VAL A 144 16.09 7.61 6.51
CA VAL A 144 15.78 7.97 5.12
C VAL A 144 17.01 8.05 4.22
N GLU A 145 18.23 8.22 4.78
CA GLU A 145 19.45 8.15 3.99
C GLU A 145 19.79 6.72 3.52
N LYS A 146 19.49 5.74 4.35
CA LYS A 146 19.90 4.35 4.15
C LYS A 146 18.82 3.49 3.49
N VAL A 147 17.56 3.74 3.85
CA VAL A 147 16.44 2.90 3.43
C VAL A 147 15.86 3.38 2.11
N THR A 148 15.66 2.44 1.19
CA THR A 148 15.10 2.69 -0.14
C THR A 148 13.59 2.47 -0.17
N VAL A 149 13.06 1.55 0.65
CA VAL A 149 11.66 1.09 0.56
C VAL A 149 10.93 1.28 1.89
N PHE A 150 9.77 1.93 1.80
CA PHE A 150 8.86 2.18 2.90
C PHE A 150 7.46 1.67 2.53
N ALA A 151 6.89 0.78 3.34
CA ALA A 151 5.66 0.07 3.04
C ALA A 151 4.58 0.27 4.13
N LYS A 152 3.32 -0.04 3.82
CA LYS A 152 2.17 0.15 4.71
C LYS A 152 2.03 1.59 5.24
N LEU A 153 2.38 2.57 4.44
CA LEU A 153 2.36 3.98 4.82
C LEU A 153 0.97 4.58 4.70
N SER A 154 0.61 5.41 5.67
CA SER A 154 -0.45 6.40 5.53
C SER A 154 0.02 7.63 4.71
N PRO A 155 -0.89 8.46 4.20
CA PRO A 155 -0.52 9.70 3.51
C PRO A 155 0.35 10.64 4.34
N ASP A 156 0.07 10.77 5.65
CA ASP A 156 0.82 11.64 6.57
C ASP A 156 2.24 11.11 6.81
N GLN A 157 2.42 9.78 6.90
CA GLN A 157 3.74 9.17 7.03
C GLN A 157 4.59 9.38 5.78
N LYS A 158 3.99 9.29 4.57
CA LYS A 158 4.68 9.63 3.32
C LYS A 158 5.18 11.07 3.32
N ALA A 159 4.32 12.02 3.70
CA ALA A 159 4.68 13.43 3.80
C ALA A 159 5.81 13.66 4.84
N ARG A 160 5.75 12.99 6.00
CA ARG A 160 6.79 13.06 7.03
C ARG A 160 8.14 12.56 6.54
N ILE A 161 8.18 11.45 5.81
CA ILE A 161 9.41 10.92 5.18
C ILE A 161 10.01 11.95 4.21
N ILE A 162 9.20 12.54 3.33
CA ILE A 162 9.65 13.56 2.37
C ILE A 162 10.25 14.76 3.09
N LEU A 163 9.60 15.26 4.15
CA LEU A 163 10.11 16.37 4.95
C LEU A 163 11.46 16.06 5.57
N GLN A 164 11.69 14.83 6.05
CA GLN A 164 12.99 14.44 6.60
C GLN A 164 14.08 14.32 5.54
N ILE A 165 13.76 13.82 4.34
CA ILE A 165 14.72 13.83 3.22
C ILE A 165 15.11 15.27 2.86
N LYS A 166 14.14 16.19 2.81
CA LYS A 166 14.40 17.62 2.57
C LYS A 166 15.21 18.27 3.68
N SER A 167 14.95 17.94 4.96
CA SER A 167 15.70 18.47 6.11
C SER A 167 17.17 18.07 6.08
N ASN A 168 17.51 16.95 5.46
CA ASN A 168 18.86 16.49 5.20
C ASN A 168 19.55 17.24 4.02
N GLY A 169 18.87 18.18 3.39
CA GLY A 169 19.42 19.02 2.31
C GLY A 169 19.22 18.45 0.90
N HIS A 170 18.40 17.41 0.75
CA HIS A 170 18.09 16.85 -0.59
C HIS A 170 16.93 17.59 -1.25
N CYS A 171 16.96 17.63 -2.58
CA CYS A 171 15.85 18.06 -3.41
C CYS A 171 14.99 16.83 -3.76
N VAL A 172 13.68 16.90 -3.49
CA VAL A 172 12.76 15.77 -3.61
C VAL A 172 11.72 16.00 -4.71
N GLY A 173 11.74 15.16 -5.75
CA GLY A 173 10.63 14.97 -6.65
C GLY A 173 9.72 13.84 -6.15
N TYR A 174 8.43 14.06 -6.04
CA TYR A 174 7.47 13.01 -5.65
C TYR A 174 6.50 12.73 -6.78
N MET A 175 6.44 11.48 -7.23
CA MET A 175 5.50 11.02 -8.26
C MET A 175 4.35 10.22 -7.65
N GLY A 176 3.11 10.58 -7.98
CA GLY A 176 1.92 9.87 -7.54
C GLY A 176 0.73 10.09 -8.47
N ASP A 177 -0.27 9.21 -8.41
CA ASP A 177 -1.45 9.21 -9.28
C ASP A 177 -2.77 9.20 -8.51
N GLY A 178 -2.73 9.01 -7.19
CA GLY A 178 -3.89 8.87 -6.32
C GLY A 178 -4.20 10.10 -5.46
N ILE A 179 -5.41 10.11 -4.92
CA ILE A 179 -5.86 11.14 -3.95
C ILE A 179 -4.94 11.17 -2.72
N ASN A 180 -4.47 9.99 -2.29
CA ASN A 180 -3.62 9.83 -1.12
C ASN A 180 -2.20 10.39 -1.31
N ASP A 181 -1.80 10.73 -2.54
CA ASP A 181 -0.49 11.25 -2.87
C ASP A 181 -0.44 12.78 -2.86
N ALA A 182 -1.58 13.46 -2.92
CA ALA A 182 -1.66 14.91 -2.95
C ALA A 182 -0.93 15.60 -1.76
N PRO A 183 -1.03 15.14 -0.49
CA PRO A 183 -0.26 15.72 0.60
C PRO A 183 1.25 15.60 0.40
N SER A 184 1.70 14.46 -0.12
CA SER A 184 3.12 14.19 -0.41
C SER A 184 3.66 15.06 -1.54
N MET A 185 2.89 15.25 -2.61
CA MET A 185 3.24 16.16 -3.70
C MET A 185 3.41 17.59 -3.22
N LYS A 186 2.54 18.08 -2.34
CA LYS A 186 2.59 19.44 -1.80
C LYS A 186 3.83 19.73 -0.95
N VAL A 187 4.37 18.74 -0.26
CA VAL A 187 5.56 18.92 0.59
C VAL A 187 6.87 18.64 -0.15
N ALA A 188 6.83 17.97 -1.30
CA ALA A 188 7.97 17.79 -2.19
C ALA A 188 8.44 19.11 -2.79
N ASP A 189 9.64 19.14 -3.37
CA ASP A 189 10.12 20.30 -4.13
C ASP A 189 9.54 20.33 -5.55
N VAL A 190 9.22 19.13 -6.08
CA VAL A 190 8.52 18.96 -7.37
C VAL A 190 7.50 17.83 -7.23
N GLY A 191 6.22 18.17 -7.33
CA GLY A 191 5.13 17.21 -7.44
C GLY A 191 4.96 16.78 -8.91
N ILE A 192 4.94 15.46 -9.15
CA ILE A 192 4.83 14.88 -10.49
C ILE A 192 3.59 13.99 -10.54
N SER A 193 2.77 14.11 -11.58
CA SER A 193 1.66 13.22 -11.82
C SER A 193 1.65 12.71 -13.27
N VAL A 194 0.72 11.82 -13.57
CA VAL A 194 0.56 11.28 -14.94
C VAL A 194 -0.80 11.67 -15.51
N ASP A 195 -0.93 11.72 -16.84
CA ASP A 195 -2.17 12.12 -17.51
C ASP A 195 -3.37 11.24 -17.13
N THR A 196 -3.14 9.96 -16.80
CA THR A 196 -4.17 9.01 -16.37
C THR A 196 -4.53 9.09 -14.89
N ALA A 197 -3.87 9.97 -14.11
CA ALA A 197 -4.12 10.14 -12.68
C ALA A 197 -5.49 10.77 -12.39
N VAL A 198 -5.94 10.64 -11.13
CA VAL A 198 -7.14 11.32 -10.66
C VAL A 198 -6.97 12.85 -10.68
N ASP A 199 -8.07 13.59 -10.87
CA ASP A 199 -8.03 15.05 -11.06
C ASP A 199 -7.29 15.77 -9.91
N ILE A 200 -7.53 15.40 -8.67
CA ILE A 200 -6.87 16.03 -7.51
C ILE A 200 -5.35 15.82 -7.51
N ALA A 201 -4.84 14.70 -8.02
CA ALA A 201 -3.41 14.47 -8.16
C ALA A 201 -2.81 15.37 -9.24
N LYS A 202 -3.51 15.50 -10.40
CA LYS A 202 -3.11 16.39 -11.49
C LYS A 202 -3.14 17.86 -11.10
N GLU A 203 -4.17 18.30 -10.35
CA GLU A 203 -4.28 19.68 -9.85
C GLU A 203 -3.20 20.02 -8.81
N THR A 204 -2.67 19.03 -8.11
CA THR A 204 -1.65 19.23 -7.07
C THR A 204 -0.23 19.18 -7.64
N ALA A 205 -0.03 18.51 -8.76
CA ALA A 205 1.28 18.31 -9.37
C ALA A 205 1.80 19.58 -10.08
N ASP A 206 3.12 19.79 -10.01
CA ASP A 206 3.82 20.84 -10.79
C ASP A 206 4.07 20.39 -12.22
N VAL A 207 4.17 19.07 -12.46
CA VAL A 207 4.44 18.45 -13.75
C VAL A 207 3.49 17.28 -13.98
N ILE A 208 2.91 17.21 -15.18
CA ILE A 208 2.09 16.07 -15.64
C ILE A 208 2.81 15.41 -16.82
N LEU A 209 3.05 14.08 -16.72
CA LEU A 209 3.72 13.26 -17.73
C LEU A 209 2.72 12.48 -18.59
#